data_257a0d46e4b8c6786fc7ad0f59c49d11
#
_entry.id   257a0d46e4b8c6786fc7ad0f59c49d11
#
_cell.length_a   1.000
_cell.length_b   1.000
_cell.length_c   1.000
_cell.angle_alpha   90.00
_cell.angle_beta   90.00
_cell.angle_gamma   90.00
#
_symmetry.space_group_name_H-M   'P 1'
#
loop_
_entity.id
_entity.type
_entity.pdbx_description
1 polymer ?
#
loop_
_entity_poly.entity_id
_entity_poly.type
_entity_poly.pdbx_seq_one_letter_code
_entity_poly.pdbx_strand_id
1 'polypeptide(L)'
;MSQMLMAVTDAVVLGQYAPGELPYILNSWLPMGVSLGLGLGILLGVQVLTSELLGIGREKESGRIFRRGLWTSVWLGILLMAVVYFSASALFTWLFVDIAPPTEVAVSVDPHTVAESVAGVTRILSYGMVGFMISTVCGYYLEALRRPLLVSAVMYFGVFLNVIIDLALVGGFWGFEPMGAAGVAWATTGSRLLITILLLVAVILLTPAFRKSPASPENEAKRQLSVGTGTAISNVAEWGGFNLTYVIATWISLAANSVYGYAIQIMGLCFMFYLGIATATSVRVAEAYGRRNLTEMRDAGRLGVAATLVMGVALGVVLIVFNNSLAGFLVKDDAVINGVHLASGIAALLVMVSFVTVFDGLQATASFALRAQEIVWSPSLIHIGSFFLVMLPSCYWLGIVEGRGAQGMMEGVFVGVFTAGILQTLLLEWKTARQPSRRAV
;
A
#
# COMPACT_ATOMS: atom_id res chain seq x y z
N MET A 1 -5.58 4.98 -4.97
CA MET A 1 -6.78 5.43 -4.23
C MET A 1 -7.83 4.32 -4.07
N SER A 2 -8.34 3.70 -5.11
CA SER A 2 -9.42 2.69 -5.03
C SER A 2 -9.11 1.50 -4.11
N GLN A 3 -7.91 0.95 -4.15
CA GLN A 3 -7.53 -0.17 -3.28
C GLN A 3 -7.47 0.21 -1.80
N MET A 4 -7.01 1.43 -1.48
CA MET A 4 -7.06 1.94 -0.11
C MET A 4 -8.50 2.20 0.35
N LEU A 5 -9.34 2.71 -0.55
CA LEU A 5 -10.76 2.89 -0.25
C LEU A 5 -11.43 1.54 0.03
N MET A 6 -11.12 0.50 -0.75
CA MET A 6 -11.58 -0.87 -0.49
C MET A 6 -11.14 -1.36 0.89
N ALA A 7 -9.86 -1.21 1.25
CA ALA A 7 -9.38 -1.62 2.56
C ALA A 7 -10.04 -0.86 3.72
N VAL A 8 -10.34 0.44 3.55
CA VAL A 8 -11.07 1.23 4.55
C VAL A 8 -12.52 0.78 4.65
N THR A 9 -13.20 0.53 3.53
CA THR A 9 -14.59 0.02 3.56
C THR A 9 -14.67 -1.37 4.18
N ASP A 10 -13.74 -2.26 3.87
CA ASP A 10 -13.60 -3.58 4.51
C ASP A 10 -13.46 -3.43 6.03
N ALA A 11 -12.58 -2.53 6.48
CA ALA A 11 -12.37 -2.26 7.91
C ALA A 11 -13.63 -1.67 8.59
N VAL A 12 -14.35 -0.76 7.93
CA VAL A 12 -15.60 -0.20 8.44
C VAL A 12 -16.66 -1.29 8.59
N VAL A 13 -16.85 -2.14 7.58
CA VAL A 13 -17.83 -3.24 7.65
C VAL A 13 -17.46 -4.20 8.77
N LEU A 14 -16.19 -4.62 8.90
CA LEU A 14 -15.75 -5.44 10.02
C LEU A 14 -15.96 -4.74 11.36
N GLY A 15 -15.64 -3.46 11.47
CA GLY A 15 -15.82 -2.69 12.69
C GLY A 15 -17.27 -2.61 13.16
N GLN A 16 -18.20 -2.61 12.23
CA GLN A 16 -19.63 -2.55 12.52
C GLN A 16 -20.26 -3.92 12.84
N TYR A 17 -19.78 -5.01 12.26
CA TYR A 17 -20.41 -6.33 12.36
C TYR A 17 -19.55 -7.38 13.06
N ALA A 18 -18.22 -7.32 12.96
CA ALA A 18 -17.29 -8.27 13.58
C ALA A 18 -15.99 -7.60 14.04
N PRO A 19 -16.03 -6.64 14.99
CA PRO A 19 -14.88 -5.79 15.36
C PRO A 19 -13.68 -6.57 15.90
N GLY A 20 -13.88 -7.76 16.48
CA GLY A 20 -12.82 -8.62 16.99
C GLY A 20 -12.01 -9.36 15.92
N GLU A 21 -12.49 -9.39 14.68
CA GLU A 21 -11.85 -10.15 13.59
C GLU A 21 -10.97 -9.30 12.66
N LEU A 22 -10.94 -7.97 12.85
CA LEU A 22 -10.08 -7.08 12.08
C LEU A 22 -8.59 -7.50 12.12
N PRO A 23 -8.00 -7.93 13.25
CA PRO A 23 -6.62 -8.39 13.31
C PRO A 23 -6.29 -9.53 12.34
N TYR A 24 -7.25 -10.38 12.01
CA TYR A 24 -7.03 -11.49 11.08
C TYR A 24 -6.80 -10.99 9.65
N ILE A 25 -7.57 -10.00 9.22
CA ILE A 25 -7.37 -9.33 7.92
C ILE A 25 -6.05 -8.53 7.92
N LEU A 26 -5.78 -7.74 8.96
CA LEU A 26 -4.60 -6.88 9.01
C LEU A 26 -3.30 -7.69 8.95
N ASN A 27 -3.21 -8.78 9.72
CA ASN A 27 -2.01 -9.63 9.68
C ASN A 27 -1.87 -10.39 8.36
N SER A 28 -2.97 -10.75 7.70
CA SER A 28 -2.92 -11.40 6.38
C SER A 28 -2.26 -10.53 5.31
N TRP A 29 -2.26 -9.21 5.50
CA TRP A 29 -1.58 -8.28 4.61
C TRP A 29 -0.04 -8.37 4.66
N LEU A 30 0.57 -9.01 5.66
CA LEU A 30 2.03 -9.19 5.68
C LEU A 30 2.53 -9.95 4.44
N PRO A 31 2.19 -11.24 4.22
CA PRO A 31 2.63 -11.95 3.03
C PRO A 31 1.96 -11.43 1.75
N MET A 32 0.70 -10.98 1.84
CA MET A 32 -0.01 -10.41 0.71
C MET A 32 0.61 -9.11 0.24
N GLY A 33 0.85 -8.15 1.14
CA GLY A 33 1.42 -6.83 0.82
C GLY A 33 2.82 -6.93 0.22
N VAL A 34 3.68 -7.78 0.80
CA VAL A 34 5.03 -8.06 0.25
C VAL A 34 4.92 -8.62 -1.17
N SER A 35 4.04 -9.60 -1.39
CA SER A 35 3.83 -10.23 -2.70
C SER A 35 3.24 -9.25 -3.72
N LEU A 36 2.27 -8.44 -3.31
CA LEU A 36 1.66 -7.43 -4.17
C LEU A 36 2.67 -6.31 -4.51
N GLY A 37 3.45 -5.85 -3.54
CA GLY A 37 4.51 -4.86 -3.75
C GLY A 37 5.57 -5.32 -4.74
N LEU A 38 5.98 -6.61 -4.63
CA LEU A 38 6.89 -7.25 -5.58
C LEU A 38 6.28 -7.25 -6.99
N GLY A 39 5.03 -7.69 -7.11
CA GLY A 39 4.32 -7.77 -8.39
C GLY A 39 4.13 -6.41 -9.04
N LEU A 40 3.65 -5.41 -8.31
CA LEU A 40 3.49 -4.03 -8.79
C LEU A 40 4.82 -3.48 -9.33
N GLY A 41 5.92 -3.73 -8.62
CA GLY A 41 7.23 -3.32 -9.06
C GLY A 41 7.65 -4.00 -10.36
N ILE A 42 7.66 -5.34 -10.41
CA ILE A 42 8.09 -6.12 -11.58
C ILE A 42 7.28 -5.74 -12.83
N LEU A 43 5.97 -5.53 -12.68
CA LEU A 43 5.08 -5.26 -13.79
C LEU A 43 5.10 -3.80 -14.28
N LEU A 44 5.72 -2.88 -13.53
CA LEU A 44 5.84 -1.46 -13.90
C LEU A 44 6.56 -1.26 -15.25
N GLY A 45 7.44 -2.17 -15.63
CA GLY A 45 8.11 -2.15 -16.93
C GLY A 45 7.14 -2.12 -18.12
N VAL A 46 5.91 -2.62 -17.98
CA VAL A 46 4.86 -2.54 -19.01
C VAL A 46 4.45 -1.09 -19.23
N GLN A 47 4.21 -0.33 -18.15
CA GLN A 47 3.81 1.07 -18.24
C GLN A 47 4.91 1.92 -18.86
N VAL A 48 6.15 1.78 -18.39
CA VAL A 48 7.29 2.57 -18.84
C VAL A 48 7.57 2.36 -20.33
N LEU A 49 7.74 1.11 -20.77
CA LEU A 49 8.07 0.83 -22.17
C LEU A 49 6.90 1.16 -23.12
N THR A 50 5.65 0.98 -22.67
CA THR A 50 4.48 1.36 -23.47
C THR A 50 4.41 2.88 -23.65
N SER A 51 4.67 3.66 -22.59
CA SER A 51 4.69 5.12 -22.64
C SER A 51 5.80 5.64 -23.56
N GLU A 52 6.97 4.99 -23.57
CA GLU A 52 8.05 5.32 -24.50
C GLU A 52 7.65 5.11 -25.96
N LEU A 53 7.03 3.96 -26.28
CA LEU A 53 6.55 3.67 -27.64
C LEU A 53 5.49 4.68 -28.09
N LEU A 54 4.61 5.08 -27.18
CA LEU A 54 3.61 6.11 -27.44
C LEU A 54 4.29 7.47 -27.75
N GLY A 55 5.31 7.84 -26.96
CA GLY A 55 6.06 9.08 -27.13
C GLY A 55 6.74 9.21 -28.49
N ILE A 56 7.16 8.11 -29.11
CA ILE A 56 7.77 8.06 -30.44
C ILE A 56 6.78 7.71 -31.57
N GLY A 57 5.48 7.71 -31.30
CA GLY A 57 4.42 7.43 -32.27
C GLY A 57 4.30 5.96 -32.72
N ARG A 58 4.90 5.01 -31.99
CA ARG A 58 4.90 3.57 -32.31
C ARG A 58 3.88 2.77 -31.47
N GLU A 59 2.74 3.34 -31.18
CA GLU A 59 1.69 2.74 -30.33
C GLU A 59 1.30 1.31 -30.76
N LYS A 60 1.22 1.05 -32.08
CA LYS A 60 0.86 -0.28 -32.62
C LYS A 60 1.79 -1.42 -32.18
N GLU A 61 2.99 -1.09 -31.72
CA GLU A 61 3.97 -2.04 -31.27
C GLU A 61 3.85 -2.38 -29.78
N SER A 62 3.11 -1.58 -29.02
CA SER A 62 2.92 -1.76 -27.57
C SER A 62 2.26 -3.11 -27.20
N GLY A 63 1.49 -3.70 -28.12
CA GLY A 63 0.84 -4.98 -27.88
C GLY A 63 1.79 -6.14 -27.56
N ARG A 64 3.04 -6.13 -28.05
CA ARG A 64 4.03 -7.16 -27.67
C ARG A 64 4.49 -7.00 -26.22
N ILE A 65 4.67 -5.75 -25.75
CA ILE A 65 5.04 -5.43 -24.36
C ILE A 65 3.92 -5.90 -23.42
N PHE A 66 2.65 -5.58 -23.77
CA PHE A 66 1.48 -6.02 -23.03
C PHE A 66 1.39 -7.54 -22.92
N ARG A 67 1.46 -8.27 -24.05
CA ARG A 67 1.36 -9.76 -24.04
C ARG A 67 2.46 -10.40 -23.21
N ARG A 68 3.70 -9.87 -23.26
CA ARG A 68 4.80 -10.33 -22.41
C ARG A 68 4.50 -10.04 -20.92
N GLY A 69 4.03 -8.82 -20.63
CA GLY A 69 3.59 -8.44 -19.27
C GLY A 69 2.47 -9.33 -18.76
N LEU A 70 1.49 -9.66 -19.61
CA LEU A 70 0.38 -10.55 -19.27
C LEU A 70 0.89 -11.98 -18.92
N TRP A 71 1.78 -12.56 -19.73
CA TRP A 71 2.39 -13.85 -19.40
C TRP A 71 3.19 -13.79 -18.10
N THR A 72 3.99 -12.74 -17.91
CA THR A 72 4.73 -12.52 -16.66
C THR A 72 3.77 -12.39 -15.47
N SER A 73 2.65 -11.67 -15.60
CA SER A 73 1.68 -11.50 -14.53
C SER A 73 0.96 -12.79 -14.14
N VAL A 74 0.63 -13.65 -15.11
CA VAL A 74 0.01 -14.95 -14.84
C VAL A 74 0.97 -15.86 -14.07
N TRP A 75 2.20 -16.04 -14.58
CA TRP A 75 3.18 -16.92 -13.91
C TRP A 75 3.60 -16.38 -12.53
N LEU A 76 3.85 -15.08 -12.43
CA LEU A 76 4.18 -14.44 -11.17
C LEU A 76 3.02 -14.55 -10.18
N GLY A 77 1.78 -14.34 -10.64
CA GLY A 77 0.58 -14.48 -9.83
C GLY A 77 0.39 -15.91 -9.31
N ILE A 78 0.56 -16.91 -10.16
CA ILE A 78 0.49 -18.34 -9.76
C ILE A 78 1.60 -18.67 -8.76
N LEU A 79 2.84 -18.24 -9.02
CA LEU A 79 3.97 -18.49 -8.13
C LEU A 79 3.72 -17.89 -6.75
N LEU A 80 3.36 -16.59 -6.70
CA LEU A 80 3.13 -15.89 -5.44
C LEU A 80 1.90 -16.45 -4.70
N MET A 81 0.82 -16.78 -5.42
CA MET A 81 -0.34 -17.47 -4.87
C MET A 81 0.07 -18.78 -4.20
N ALA A 82 0.84 -19.62 -4.88
CA ALA A 82 1.28 -20.90 -4.34
C ALA A 82 2.19 -20.70 -3.11
N VAL A 83 3.16 -19.80 -3.20
CA VAL A 83 4.06 -19.49 -2.07
C VAL A 83 3.25 -19.04 -0.86
N VAL A 84 2.36 -18.05 -1.00
CA VAL A 84 1.56 -17.52 0.10
C VAL A 84 0.61 -18.60 0.64
N TYR A 85 -0.09 -19.34 -0.22
CA TYR A 85 -1.05 -20.36 0.18
C TYR A 85 -0.41 -21.48 1.03
N PHE A 86 0.72 -22.01 0.56
CA PHE A 86 1.39 -23.12 1.25
C PHE A 86 2.22 -22.69 2.46
N SER A 87 2.75 -21.45 2.46
CA SER A 87 3.53 -20.95 3.59
C SER A 87 2.69 -20.33 4.71
N ALA A 88 1.43 -19.98 4.48
CA ALA A 88 0.62 -19.20 5.41
C ALA A 88 0.59 -19.81 6.83
N SER A 89 0.25 -21.10 6.99
CA SER A 89 0.22 -21.71 8.32
C SER A 89 1.57 -21.73 9.00
N ALA A 90 2.62 -22.13 8.30
CA ALA A 90 3.98 -22.17 8.85
C ALA A 90 4.45 -20.78 9.27
N LEU A 91 4.19 -19.76 8.44
CA LEU A 91 4.55 -18.37 8.71
C LEU A 91 3.86 -17.85 9.98
N PHE A 92 2.54 -18.00 10.09
CA PHE A 92 1.81 -17.45 11.22
C PHE A 92 1.97 -18.24 12.50
N THR A 93 2.17 -19.58 12.42
CA THR A 93 2.58 -20.37 13.59
C THR A 93 3.94 -19.88 14.09
N TRP A 94 4.91 -19.73 13.21
CA TRP A 94 6.21 -19.20 13.59
C TRP A 94 6.12 -17.79 14.21
N LEU A 95 5.31 -16.89 13.63
CA LEU A 95 5.17 -15.50 14.10
C LEU A 95 4.43 -15.39 15.45
N PHE A 96 3.39 -16.19 15.67
CA PHE A 96 2.50 -16.00 16.84
C PHE A 96 2.73 -17.03 17.94
N VAL A 97 3.39 -18.15 17.63
CA VAL A 97 3.65 -19.19 18.63
C VAL A 97 5.13 -19.28 18.97
N ASP A 98 6.02 -19.38 17.94
CA ASP A 98 7.42 -19.69 18.19
C ASP A 98 8.25 -18.49 18.64
N ILE A 99 8.05 -17.30 17.99
CA ILE A 99 8.86 -16.10 18.26
C ILE A 99 8.12 -14.98 19.01
N ALA A 100 6.81 -15.16 19.26
CA ALA A 100 6.06 -14.17 20.04
C ALA A 100 6.69 -14.00 21.43
N PRO A 101 6.95 -12.77 21.88
CA PRO A 101 7.51 -12.54 23.21
C PRO A 101 6.52 -13.01 24.28
N PRO A 102 7.00 -13.53 25.43
CA PRO A 102 6.15 -13.84 26.55
C PRO A 102 5.59 -12.53 27.12
N THR A 103 4.40 -12.16 26.69
CA THR A 103 3.68 -11.01 27.25
C THR A 103 2.79 -11.49 28.39
N GLU A 104 2.89 -10.82 29.56
CA GLU A 104 2.02 -11.10 30.72
C GLU A 104 0.55 -10.75 30.45
N VAL A 105 0.28 -9.99 29.42
CA VAL A 105 -1.06 -9.72 28.93
C VAL A 105 -1.59 -11.01 28.30
N ALA A 106 -2.31 -11.77 29.08
CA ALA A 106 -2.98 -12.98 28.66
C ALA A 106 -3.69 -12.69 27.34
N VAL A 107 -3.15 -13.24 26.25
CA VAL A 107 -3.88 -13.34 25.00
C VAL A 107 -5.11 -14.17 25.36
N SER A 108 -6.27 -13.52 25.43
CA SER A 108 -7.53 -14.18 25.81
C SER A 108 -7.97 -15.21 24.76
N VAL A 109 -7.20 -15.34 23.68
CA VAL A 109 -7.38 -16.30 22.60
C VAL A 109 -6.06 -17.06 22.42
N ASP A 110 -6.16 -18.38 22.30
CA ASP A 110 -5.01 -19.25 22.04
C ASP A 110 -4.24 -18.80 20.79
N PRO A 111 -2.89 -18.60 20.87
CA PRO A 111 -2.07 -18.16 19.75
C PRO A 111 -2.17 -19.07 18.51
N HIS A 112 -2.36 -20.38 18.71
CA HIS A 112 -2.59 -21.31 17.59
C HIS A 112 -3.88 -21.00 16.85
N THR A 113 -4.95 -20.67 17.56
CA THR A 113 -6.24 -20.29 16.97
C THR A 113 -6.12 -19.00 16.15
N VAL A 114 -5.36 -18.01 16.67
CA VAL A 114 -5.07 -16.77 15.92
C VAL A 114 -4.28 -17.08 14.65
N ALA A 115 -3.21 -17.88 14.75
CA ALA A 115 -2.37 -18.26 13.62
C ALA A 115 -3.18 -18.96 12.51
N GLU A 116 -4.06 -19.91 12.89
CA GLU A 116 -4.90 -20.62 11.95
C GLU A 116 -5.95 -19.72 11.29
N SER A 117 -6.57 -18.82 12.06
CA SER A 117 -7.55 -17.86 11.55
C SER A 117 -6.91 -16.91 10.51
N VAL A 118 -5.74 -16.33 10.83
CA VAL A 118 -5.00 -15.47 9.92
C VAL A 118 -4.55 -16.24 8.68
N ALA A 119 -4.07 -17.48 8.84
CA ALA A 119 -3.68 -18.34 7.72
C ALA A 119 -4.86 -18.67 6.81
N GLY A 120 -6.04 -18.94 7.37
CA GLY A 120 -7.27 -19.20 6.64
C GLY A 120 -7.67 -18.00 5.77
N VAL A 121 -7.72 -16.81 6.37
CA VAL A 121 -8.00 -15.54 5.65
C VAL A 121 -6.97 -15.28 4.55
N THR A 122 -5.68 -15.47 4.86
CA THR A 122 -4.58 -15.29 3.90
C THR A 122 -4.70 -16.21 2.70
N ARG A 123 -5.09 -17.48 2.91
CA ARG A 123 -5.32 -18.43 1.82
C ARG A 123 -6.46 -18.01 0.91
N ILE A 124 -7.56 -17.50 1.47
CA ILE A 124 -8.69 -16.98 0.67
C ILE A 124 -8.22 -15.79 -0.18
N LEU A 125 -7.53 -14.82 0.42
CA LEU A 125 -6.99 -13.66 -0.30
C LEU A 125 -6.00 -14.04 -1.40
N SER A 126 -5.22 -15.12 -1.21
CA SER A 126 -4.22 -15.57 -2.18
C SER A 126 -4.84 -16.00 -3.51
N TYR A 127 -6.07 -16.53 -3.54
CA TYR A 127 -6.79 -16.84 -4.79
C TYR A 127 -7.00 -15.61 -5.68
N GLY A 128 -7.13 -14.41 -5.09
CA GLY A 128 -7.24 -13.15 -5.82
C GLY A 128 -5.93 -12.66 -6.45
N MET A 129 -4.78 -13.27 -6.14
CA MET A 129 -3.48 -12.74 -6.51
C MET A 129 -3.21 -12.78 -8.01
N VAL A 130 -3.58 -13.86 -8.68
CA VAL A 130 -3.46 -13.98 -10.15
C VAL A 130 -4.27 -12.88 -10.84
N GLY A 131 -5.54 -12.70 -10.41
CA GLY A 131 -6.40 -11.65 -10.91
C GLY A 131 -5.79 -10.26 -10.66
N PHE A 132 -5.27 -10.01 -9.46
CA PHE A 132 -4.61 -8.74 -9.13
C PHE A 132 -3.42 -8.46 -10.06
N MET A 133 -2.54 -9.41 -10.32
CA MET A 133 -1.40 -9.23 -11.22
C MET A 133 -1.84 -8.93 -12.66
N ILE A 134 -2.85 -9.61 -13.16
CA ILE A 134 -3.41 -9.37 -14.50
C ILE A 134 -4.04 -7.97 -14.56
N SER A 135 -4.87 -7.60 -13.58
CA SER A 135 -5.49 -6.27 -13.53
C SER A 135 -4.46 -5.14 -13.44
N THR A 136 -3.35 -5.36 -12.73
CA THR A 136 -2.22 -4.42 -12.67
C THR A 136 -1.61 -4.19 -14.04
N VAL A 137 -1.32 -5.25 -14.80
CA VAL A 137 -0.78 -5.11 -16.18
C VAL A 137 -1.77 -4.38 -17.08
N CYS A 138 -3.06 -4.72 -17.00
CA CYS A 138 -4.11 -4.04 -17.78
C CYS A 138 -4.19 -2.55 -17.40
N GLY A 139 -4.14 -2.23 -16.10
CA GLY A 139 -4.14 -0.86 -15.60
C GLY A 139 -2.93 -0.07 -16.11
N TYR A 140 -1.72 -0.57 -15.91
CA TYR A 140 -0.48 0.04 -16.38
C TYR A 140 -0.47 0.28 -17.90
N TYR A 141 -0.98 -0.69 -18.66
CA TYR A 141 -1.06 -0.56 -20.12
C TYR A 141 -2.07 0.51 -20.55
N LEU A 142 -3.27 0.54 -19.96
CA LEU A 142 -4.30 1.54 -20.26
C LEU A 142 -3.86 2.95 -19.83
N GLU A 143 -3.22 3.10 -18.67
CA GLU A 143 -2.68 4.37 -18.20
C GLU A 143 -1.59 4.90 -19.14
N ALA A 144 -0.68 4.02 -19.58
CA ALA A 144 0.35 4.36 -20.56
C ALA A 144 -0.26 4.80 -21.89
N LEU A 145 -1.39 4.24 -22.31
CA LEU A 145 -2.17 4.65 -23.49
C LEU A 145 -3.08 5.88 -23.24
N ARG A 146 -2.84 6.65 -22.16
CA ARG A 146 -3.57 7.86 -21.80
C ARG A 146 -5.07 7.64 -21.53
N ARG A 147 -5.43 6.46 -20.96
CA ARG A 147 -6.81 6.11 -20.57
C ARG A 147 -6.99 5.89 -19.08
N PRO A 148 -6.44 6.74 -18.18
CA PRO A 148 -6.51 6.52 -16.73
C PRO A 148 -7.93 6.59 -16.18
N LEU A 149 -8.82 7.39 -16.79
CA LEU A 149 -10.22 7.51 -16.36
C LEU A 149 -10.97 6.18 -16.48
N LEU A 150 -10.68 5.38 -17.50
CA LEU A 150 -11.30 4.06 -17.67
C LEU A 150 -10.85 3.10 -16.55
N VAL A 151 -9.55 3.10 -16.23
CA VAL A 151 -9.00 2.31 -15.12
C VAL A 151 -9.66 2.73 -13.82
N SER A 152 -9.72 4.03 -13.53
CA SER A 152 -10.35 4.55 -12.33
C SER A 152 -11.84 4.18 -12.25
N ALA A 153 -12.60 4.30 -13.34
CA ALA A 153 -14.01 3.95 -13.36
C ALA A 153 -14.25 2.46 -13.03
N VAL A 154 -13.47 1.56 -13.63
CA VAL A 154 -13.57 0.12 -13.34
C VAL A 154 -13.18 -0.18 -11.90
N MET A 155 -12.12 0.45 -11.40
CA MET A 155 -11.66 0.27 -10.02
C MET A 155 -12.71 0.75 -9.00
N TYR A 156 -13.31 1.93 -9.18
CA TYR A 156 -14.35 2.44 -8.27
C TYR A 156 -15.64 1.60 -8.35
N PHE A 157 -15.98 1.11 -9.53
CA PHE A 157 -17.09 0.15 -9.66
C PHE A 157 -16.82 -1.14 -8.88
N GLY A 158 -15.57 -1.64 -8.92
CA GLY A 158 -15.13 -2.78 -8.12
C GLY A 158 -15.23 -2.54 -6.61
N VAL A 159 -14.85 -1.33 -6.13
CA VAL A 159 -15.03 -0.94 -4.72
C VAL A 159 -16.49 -0.94 -4.32
N PHE A 160 -17.37 -0.36 -5.15
CA PHE A 160 -18.81 -0.35 -4.90
C PHE A 160 -19.39 -1.76 -4.76
N LEU A 161 -19.01 -2.67 -5.66
CA LEU A 161 -19.45 -4.07 -5.59
C LEU A 161 -18.85 -4.80 -4.38
N ASN A 162 -17.60 -4.52 -4.02
CA ASN A 162 -16.96 -5.09 -2.83
C ASN A 162 -17.77 -4.76 -1.57
N VAL A 163 -18.18 -3.49 -1.37
CA VAL A 163 -19.02 -3.09 -0.23
C VAL A 163 -20.34 -3.86 -0.20
N ILE A 164 -20.98 -4.08 -1.35
CA ILE A 164 -22.23 -4.86 -1.43
C ILE A 164 -21.98 -6.31 -0.99
N ILE A 165 -20.90 -6.92 -1.49
CA ILE A 165 -20.55 -8.31 -1.15
C ILE A 165 -20.14 -8.41 0.32
N ASP A 166 -19.40 -7.43 0.85
CA ASP A 166 -19.05 -7.38 2.28
C ASP A 166 -20.29 -7.34 3.17
N LEU A 167 -21.25 -6.46 2.86
CA LEU A 167 -22.52 -6.41 3.59
C LEU A 167 -23.26 -7.76 3.55
N ALA A 168 -23.22 -8.45 2.42
CA ALA A 168 -23.81 -9.78 2.29
C ALA A 168 -23.10 -10.81 3.18
N LEU A 169 -21.77 -10.91 3.07
CA LEU A 169 -21.00 -12.00 3.65
C LEU A 169 -20.56 -11.71 5.11
N VAL A 170 -20.34 -10.45 5.48
CA VAL A 170 -19.95 -10.08 6.85
C VAL A 170 -21.17 -9.72 7.68
N GLY A 171 -22.10 -8.94 7.12
CA GLY A 171 -23.32 -8.51 7.80
C GLY A 171 -24.43 -9.54 7.83
N GLY A 172 -24.33 -10.60 7.03
CA GLY A 172 -25.36 -11.64 6.95
C GLY A 172 -26.63 -11.19 6.20
N PHE A 173 -26.53 -10.17 5.34
CA PHE A 173 -27.70 -9.71 4.56
C PHE A 173 -28.05 -10.69 3.46
N TRP A 174 -29.32 -10.63 3.03
CA TRP A 174 -29.88 -11.48 1.95
C TRP A 174 -29.84 -12.99 2.22
N GLY A 175 -29.78 -13.42 3.50
CA GLY A 175 -29.84 -14.83 3.90
C GLY A 175 -28.51 -15.56 3.89
N PHE A 176 -27.40 -14.85 3.78
CA PHE A 176 -26.07 -15.41 3.99
C PHE A 176 -25.76 -15.55 5.51
N GLU A 177 -25.04 -16.58 5.88
CA GLU A 177 -24.47 -16.68 7.23
C GLU A 177 -23.29 -15.72 7.39
N PRO A 178 -23.18 -14.94 8.49
CA PRO A 178 -22.08 -14.05 8.72
C PRO A 178 -20.73 -14.80 8.74
N MET A 179 -19.78 -14.39 7.91
CA MET A 179 -18.48 -15.04 7.75
C MET A 179 -17.32 -14.22 8.33
N GLY A 180 -17.59 -13.05 8.93
CA GLY A 180 -16.55 -12.22 9.55
C GLY A 180 -15.41 -11.87 8.58
N ALA A 181 -14.15 -12.02 9.05
CA ALA A 181 -12.94 -11.75 8.26
C ALA A 181 -12.82 -12.63 7.00
N ALA A 182 -13.30 -13.87 7.03
CA ALA A 182 -13.35 -14.71 5.84
C ALA A 182 -14.32 -14.17 4.79
N GLY A 183 -15.43 -13.56 5.21
CA GLY A 183 -16.38 -12.87 4.33
C GLY A 183 -15.72 -11.74 3.57
N VAL A 184 -14.97 -10.87 4.26
CA VAL A 184 -14.16 -9.80 3.62
C VAL A 184 -13.15 -10.39 2.62
N ALA A 185 -12.45 -11.45 3.00
CA ALA A 185 -11.47 -12.07 2.12
C ALA A 185 -12.09 -12.60 0.82
N TRP A 186 -13.28 -13.20 0.89
CA TRP A 186 -14.02 -13.65 -0.29
C TRP A 186 -14.56 -12.47 -1.12
N ALA A 187 -15.10 -11.43 -0.48
CA ALA A 187 -15.60 -10.24 -1.16
C ALA A 187 -14.46 -9.53 -1.93
N THR A 188 -13.32 -9.32 -1.28
CA THR A 188 -12.12 -8.73 -1.89
C THR A 188 -11.59 -9.58 -3.05
N THR A 189 -11.54 -10.91 -2.88
CA THR A 189 -11.09 -11.83 -3.94
C THR A 189 -12.04 -11.81 -5.13
N GLY A 190 -13.34 -11.89 -4.89
CA GLY A 190 -14.37 -11.84 -5.95
C GLY A 190 -14.35 -10.52 -6.71
N SER A 191 -14.27 -9.40 -5.99
CA SER A 191 -14.20 -8.05 -6.60
C SER A 191 -12.94 -7.89 -7.45
N ARG A 192 -11.78 -8.40 -7.01
CA ARG A 192 -10.54 -8.39 -7.80
C ARG A 192 -10.64 -9.19 -9.08
N LEU A 193 -11.25 -10.37 -9.05
CA LEU A 193 -11.47 -11.17 -10.25
C LEU A 193 -12.40 -10.45 -11.24
N LEU A 194 -13.45 -9.81 -10.76
CA LEU A 194 -14.34 -9.02 -11.61
C LEU A 194 -13.64 -7.81 -12.22
N ILE A 195 -12.90 -7.04 -11.43
CA ILE A 195 -12.06 -5.92 -11.93
C ILE A 195 -11.13 -6.43 -13.03
N THR A 196 -10.49 -7.59 -12.82
CA THR A 196 -9.60 -8.22 -13.80
C THR A 196 -10.29 -8.50 -15.12
N ILE A 197 -11.49 -9.11 -15.07
CA ILE A 197 -12.30 -9.41 -16.26
C ILE A 197 -12.65 -8.11 -17.00
N LEU A 198 -13.14 -7.11 -16.28
CA LEU A 198 -13.56 -5.83 -16.88
C LEU A 198 -12.38 -5.10 -17.53
N LEU A 199 -11.22 -5.02 -16.86
CA LEU A 199 -10.03 -4.38 -17.43
C LEU A 199 -9.47 -5.16 -18.63
N LEU A 200 -9.46 -6.50 -18.57
CA LEU A 200 -9.01 -7.33 -19.68
C LEU A 200 -9.92 -7.17 -20.90
N VAL A 201 -11.24 -7.15 -20.72
CA VAL A 201 -12.20 -6.87 -21.77
C VAL A 201 -11.99 -5.47 -22.36
N ALA A 202 -11.78 -4.47 -21.51
CA ALA A 202 -11.47 -3.11 -21.97
C ALA A 202 -10.19 -3.06 -22.81
N VAL A 203 -9.13 -3.76 -22.40
CA VAL A 203 -7.88 -3.85 -23.18
C VAL A 203 -8.12 -4.54 -24.54
N ILE A 204 -8.86 -5.65 -24.57
CA ILE A 204 -9.14 -6.40 -25.81
C ILE A 204 -9.93 -5.55 -26.80
N LEU A 205 -10.96 -4.86 -26.33
CA LEU A 205 -11.88 -4.12 -27.19
C LEU A 205 -11.33 -2.76 -27.62
N LEU A 206 -10.60 -2.08 -26.75
CA LEU A 206 -10.26 -0.67 -26.94
C LEU A 206 -8.80 -0.40 -27.34
N THR A 207 -7.95 -1.43 -27.40
CA THR A 207 -6.49 -1.21 -27.61
C THR A 207 -5.92 -2.17 -28.66
N PRO A 208 -4.72 -1.88 -29.22
CA PRO A 208 -4.04 -2.78 -30.16
C PRO A 208 -3.32 -3.95 -29.49
N ALA A 209 -3.57 -4.25 -28.21
CA ALA A 209 -2.84 -5.22 -27.39
C ALA A 209 -2.62 -6.59 -28.05
N PHE A 210 -3.62 -7.12 -28.73
CA PHE A 210 -3.60 -8.43 -29.39
C PHE A 210 -3.38 -8.37 -30.90
N ARG A 211 -3.14 -7.19 -31.47
CA ARG A 211 -2.78 -7.07 -32.88
C ARG A 211 -1.36 -7.58 -33.15
N LYS A 212 -1.09 -8.04 -34.37
CA LYS A 212 0.27 -8.44 -34.77
C LYS A 212 1.22 -7.25 -34.66
N SER A 213 2.30 -7.43 -33.93
CA SER A 213 3.35 -6.42 -33.74
C SER A 213 4.64 -6.92 -34.41
N PRO A 214 5.54 -6.03 -34.88
CA PRO A 214 6.86 -6.39 -35.36
C PRO A 214 7.66 -7.20 -34.34
N ALA A 215 8.73 -7.86 -34.78
CA ALA A 215 9.63 -8.60 -33.90
C ALA A 215 10.18 -7.69 -32.78
N SER A 216 10.37 -8.24 -31.60
CA SER A 216 10.93 -7.52 -30.46
C SER A 216 12.40 -7.16 -30.74
N PRO A 217 12.85 -5.91 -30.47
CA PRO A 217 14.27 -5.58 -30.45
C PRO A 217 15.03 -6.48 -29.45
N GLU A 218 16.29 -6.77 -29.76
CA GLU A 218 17.18 -7.43 -28.81
C GLU A 218 17.20 -6.64 -27.49
N ASN A 219 17.11 -7.35 -26.35
CA ASN A 219 17.10 -6.78 -25.00
C ASN A 219 15.82 -6.05 -24.51
N GLU A 220 14.76 -5.88 -25.32
CA GLU A 220 13.53 -5.22 -24.84
C GLU A 220 12.91 -5.99 -23.63
N ALA A 221 12.90 -7.32 -23.66
CA ALA A 221 12.42 -8.15 -22.58
C ALA A 221 13.24 -7.96 -21.29
N LYS A 222 14.57 -7.95 -21.43
CA LYS A 222 15.50 -7.74 -20.31
C LYS A 222 15.33 -6.33 -19.71
N ARG A 223 15.14 -5.33 -20.57
CA ARG A 223 14.88 -3.95 -20.14
C ARG A 223 13.54 -3.82 -19.40
N GLN A 224 12.48 -4.44 -19.90
CA GLN A 224 11.17 -4.46 -19.25
C GLN A 224 11.25 -5.04 -17.83
N LEU A 225 11.99 -6.13 -17.65
CA LEU A 225 12.19 -6.76 -16.33
C LEU A 225 13.11 -5.93 -15.42
N SER A 226 14.19 -5.36 -15.97
CA SER A 226 15.16 -4.56 -15.21
C SER A 226 14.56 -3.30 -14.61
N VAL A 227 13.69 -2.60 -15.35
CA VAL A 227 12.96 -1.42 -14.85
C VAL A 227 12.08 -1.82 -13.66
N GLY A 228 11.44 -2.98 -13.74
CA GLY A 228 10.54 -3.46 -12.70
C GLY A 228 11.25 -3.91 -11.42
N THR A 229 12.39 -4.56 -11.50
CA THR A 229 13.07 -5.16 -10.33
C THR A 229 13.52 -4.11 -9.30
N GLY A 230 14.05 -2.96 -9.74
CA GLY A 230 14.47 -1.89 -8.83
C GLY A 230 13.30 -1.32 -8.01
N THR A 231 12.14 -1.14 -8.66
CA THR A 231 10.92 -0.67 -7.99
C THR A 231 10.35 -1.75 -7.05
N ALA A 232 10.42 -3.02 -7.44
CA ALA A 232 9.95 -4.13 -6.63
C ALA A 232 10.66 -4.22 -5.27
N ILE A 233 12.00 -4.09 -5.26
CA ILE A 233 12.79 -4.09 -4.02
C ILE A 233 12.37 -2.96 -3.08
N SER A 234 12.18 -1.77 -3.61
CA SER A 234 11.75 -0.61 -2.83
C SER A 234 10.35 -0.80 -2.23
N ASN A 235 9.40 -1.30 -3.04
CA ASN A 235 8.03 -1.55 -2.58
C ASN A 235 7.97 -2.65 -1.51
N VAL A 236 8.76 -3.72 -1.67
CA VAL A 236 8.85 -4.81 -0.69
C VAL A 236 9.38 -4.28 0.65
N ALA A 237 10.40 -3.41 0.63
CA ALA A 237 10.95 -2.83 1.84
C ALA A 237 9.92 -1.94 2.56
N GLU A 238 9.25 -1.06 1.84
CA GLU A 238 8.27 -0.13 2.41
C GLU A 238 7.04 -0.88 2.94
N TRP A 239 6.40 -1.69 2.12
CA TRP A 239 5.20 -2.42 2.51
C TRP A 239 5.47 -3.51 3.55
N GLY A 240 6.62 -4.19 3.45
CA GLY A 240 7.05 -5.18 4.43
C GLY A 240 7.25 -4.56 5.81
N GLY A 241 7.92 -3.41 5.89
CA GLY A 241 8.12 -2.68 7.14
C GLY A 241 6.81 -2.32 7.82
N PHE A 242 5.87 -1.69 7.11
CA PHE A 242 4.57 -1.33 7.67
C PHE A 242 3.72 -2.56 8.04
N ASN A 243 3.71 -3.61 7.24
CA ASN A 243 2.92 -4.80 7.55
C ASN A 243 3.47 -5.58 8.76
N LEU A 244 4.77 -5.55 9.03
CA LEU A 244 5.36 -6.12 10.23
C LEU A 244 4.89 -5.42 11.52
N THR A 245 4.51 -4.15 11.47
CA THR A 245 3.98 -3.48 12.66
C THR A 245 2.65 -4.08 13.14
N TYR A 246 1.82 -4.63 12.25
CA TYR A 246 0.59 -5.34 12.66
C TYR A 246 0.90 -6.63 13.44
N VAL A 247 1.98 -7.33 13.09
CA VAL A 247 2.43 -8.52 13.83
C VAL A 247 2.84 -8.12 15.23
N ILE A 248 3.66 -7.07 15.39
CA ILE A 248 4.08 -6.57 16.71
C ILE A 248 2.85 -6.14 17.54
N ALA A 249 1.88 -5.45 16.92
CA ALA A 249 0.65 -5.06 17.61
C ALA A 249 -0.18 -6.27 18.06
N THR A 250 -0.19 -7.37 17.30
CA THR A 250 -0.84 -8.63 17.68
C THR A 250 -0.14 -9.30 18.87
N TRP A 251 1.18 -9.21 18.96
CA TRP A 251 1.94 -9.70 20.13
C TRP A 251 1.55 -8.98 21.43
N ILE A 252 1.07 -7.73 21.33
CA ILE A 252 0.56 -6.99 22.50
C ILE A 252 -0.83 -7.53 22.88
N SER A 253 -1.81 -7.40 21.97
CA SER A 253 -3.16 -7.98 22.11
C SER A 253 -3.96 -7.78 20.81
N LEU A 254 -5.04 -8.57 20.63
CA LEU A 254 -5.96 -8.36 19.51
C LEU A 254 -6.66 -6.99 19.59
N ALA A 255 -6.96 -6.51 20.79
CA ALA A 255 -7.50 -5.17 21.00
C ALA A 255 -6.52 -4.07 20.56
N ALA A 256 -5.25 -4.19 20.95
CA ALA A 256 -4.20 -3.26 20.53
C ALA A 256 -4.01 -3.27 19.01
N ASN A 257 -4.00 -4.45 18.38
CA ASN A 257 -3.92 -4.57 16.91
C ASN A 257 -5.14 -3.93 16.24
N SER A 258 -6.37 -4.12 16.76
CA SER A 258 -7.57 -3.52 16.20
C SER A 258 -7.51 -2.00 16.28
N VAL A 259 -7.24 -1.42 17.46
CA VAL A 259 -7.14 0.03 17.64
C VAL A 259 -6.06 0.65 16.76
N TYR A 260 -4.87 0.03 16.74
CA TYR A 260 -3.76 0.44 15.89
C TYR A 260 -4.10 0.32 14.40
N GLY A 261 -4.71 -0.79 14.00
CA GLY A 261 -5.07 -1.08 12.62
C GLY A 261 -6.07 -0.09 12.03
N TYR A 262 -7.13 0.28 12.77
CA TYR A 262 -8.07 1.31 12.34
C TYR A 262 -7.37 2.67 12.17
N ALA A 263 -6.48 3.03 13.09
CA ALA A 263 -5.71 4.26 13.00
C ALA A 263 -4.80 4.29 11.75
N ILE A 264 -4.11 3.17 11.44
CA ILE A 264 -3.29 3.04 10.24
C ILE A 264 -4.13 3.07 8.95
N GLN A 265 -5.35 2.53 8.94
CA GLN A 265 -6.24 2.63 7.78
C GLN A 265 -6.57 4.10 7.46
N ILE A 266 -6.86 4.92 8.46
CA ILE A 266 -7.09 6.36 8.27
C ILE A 266 -5.80 7.06 7.82
N MET A 267 -4.64 6.71 8.39
CA MET A 267 -3.34 7.22 7.94
C MET A 267 -3.11 6.92 6.45
N GLY A 268 -3.39 5.68 6.03
CA GLY A 268 -3.29 5.27 4.62
C GLY A 268 -4.22 6.05 3.69
N LEU A 269 -5.43 6.41 4.16
CA LEU A 269 -6.34 7.28 3.41
C LEU A 269 -5.75 8.69 3.24
N CYS A 270 -5.17 9.26 4.30
CA CYS A 270 -4.46 10.53 4.25
C CYS A 270 -3.26 10.48 3.30
N PHE A 271 -2.53 9.36 3.27
CA PHE A 271 -1.39 9.13 2.38
C PHE A 271 -1.77 9.27 0.90
N MET A 272 -2.99 8.94 0.50
CA MET A 272 -3.43 9.07 -0.89
C MET A 272 -3.44 10.53 -1.38
N PHE A 273 -3.71 11.50 -0.51
CA PHE A 273 -3.61 12.92 -0.87
C PHE A 273 -2.15 13.32 -1.10
N TYR A 274 -1.24 12.85 -0.26
CA TYR A 274 0.19 13.11 -0.42
C TYR A 274 0.76 12.44 -1.68
N LEU A 275 0.30 11.24 -2.01
CA LEU A 275 0.70 10.56 -3.23
C LEU A 275 0.33 11.36 -4.49
N GLY A 276 -0.82 12.06 -4.47
CA GLY A 276 -1.21 13.00 -5.52
C GLY A 276 -0.23 14.17 -5.66
N ILE A 277 0.14 14.81 -4.53
CA ILE A 277 1.12 15.89 -4.49
C ILE A 277 2.50 15.40 -4.92
N ALA A 278 2.93 14.25 -4.41
CA ALA A 278 4.22 13.64 -4.73
C ALA A 278 4.35 13.34 -6.23
N THR A 279 3.29 12.80 -6.84
CA THR A 279 3.25 12.52 -8.29
C THR A 279 3.32 13.80 -9.10
N ALA A 280 2.54 14.83 -8.76
CA ALA A 280 2.58 16.14 -9.44
C ALA A 280 3.96 16.81 -9.31
N THR A 281 4.57 16.72 -8.13
CA THR A 281 5.92 17.23 -7.86
C THR A 281 6.96 16.50 -8.72
N SER A 282 6.87 15.18 -8.77
CA SER A 282 7.77 14.33 -9.56
C SER A 282 7.74 14.70 -11.03
N VAL A 283 6.57 14.92 -11.63
CA VAL A 283 6.43 15.34 -13.03
C VAL A 283 7.14 16.68 -13.28
N ARG A 284 6.90 17.69 -12.45
CA ARG A 284 7.53 19.01 -12.61
C ARG A 284 9.05 18.98 -12.42
N VAL A 285 9.51 18.20 -11.43
CA VAL A 285 10.96 17.99 -11.19
C VAL A 285 11.60 17.28 -12.39
N ALA A 286 10.95 16.24 -12.94
CA ALA A 286 11.44 15.51 -14.10
C ALA A 286 11.52 16.40 -15.36
N GLU A 287 10.51 17.25 -15.61
CA GLU A 287 10.51 18.20 -16.71
C GLU A 287 11.66 19.22 -16.60
N ALA A 288 11.87 19.79 -15.39
CA ALA A 288 12.97 20.72 -15.13
C ALA A 288 14.34 20.03 -15.24
N TYR A 289 14.45 18.78 -14.77
CA TYR A 289 15.64 17.94 -14.89
C TYR A 289 15.97 17.69 -16.36
N GLY A 290 14.98 17.31 -17.18
CA GLY A 290 15.14 17.13 -18.63
C GLY A 290 15.58 18.40 -19.36
N ARG A 291 15.08 19.57 -18.95
CA ARG A 291 15.52 20.88 -19.45
C ARG A 291 16.86 21.35 -18.87
N ARG A 292 17.47 20.62 -17.95
CA ARG A 292 18.68 20.99 -17.21
C ARG A 292 18.57 22.32 -16.45
N ASN A 293 17.37 22.70 -16.05
CA ASN A 293 17.10 23.93 -15.29
C ASN A 293 17.08 23.62 -13.78
N LEU A 294 18.24 23.81 -13.13
CA LEU A 294 18.40 23.49 -11.71
C LEU A 294 17.57 24.36 -10.77
N THR A 295 17.37 25.62 -11.12
CA THR A 295 16.56 26.55 -10.34
C THR A 295 15.10 26.10 -10.34
N GLU A 296 14.53 25.86 -11.51
CA GLU A 296 13.17 25.38 -11.66
C GLU A 296 12.95 24.01 -10.99
N MET A 297 13.92 23.12 -11.09
CA MET A 297 13.91 21.81 -10.46
C MET A 297 13.84 21.93 -8.92
N ARG A 298 14.66 22.82 -8.34
CA ARG A 298 14.69 23.11 -6.91
C ARG A 298 13.38 23.72 -6.44
N ASP A 299 12.89 24.72 -7.18
CA ASP A 299 11.63 25.42 -6.85
C ASP A 299 10.44 24.46 -6.93
N ALA A 300 10.40 23.58 -7.93
CA ALA A 300 9.37 22.55 -8.05
C ALA A 300 9.39 21.57 -6.88
N GLY A 301 10.59 21.12 -6.45
CA GLY A 301 10.73 20.24 -5.27
C GLY A 301 10.27 20.93 -3.99
N ARG A 302 10.68 22.18 -3.76
CA ARG A 302 10.30 22.97 -2.59
C ARG A 302 8.81 23.29 -2.55
N LEU A 303 8.22 23.61 -3.69
CA LEU A 303 6.77 23.82 -3.80
C LEU A 303 5.99 22.55 -3.44
N GLY A 304 6.48 21.38 -3.89
CA GLY A 304 5.89 20.09 -3.52
C GLY A 304 5.95 19.83 -2.01
N VAL A 305 7.12 20.07 -1.39
CA VAL A 305 7.29 19.95 0.06
C VAL A 305 6.36 20.94 0.81
N ALA A 306 6.29 22.19 0.37
CA ALA A 306 5.40 23.17 0.97
C ALA A 306 3.92 22.79 0.83
N ALA A 307 3.50 22.33 -0.35
CA ALA A 307 2.12 21.85 -0.58
C ALA A 307 1.79 20.65 0.32
N THR A 308 2.75 19.74 0.53
CA THR A 308 2.61 18.60 1.45
C THR A 308 2.44 19.06 2.90
N LEU A 309 3.21 20.04 3.35
CA LEU A 309 3.06 20.62 4.70
C LEU A 309 1.69 21.25 4.89
N VAL A 310 1.22 22.06 3.93
CA VAL A 310 -0.12 22.69 3.99
C VAL A 310 -1.22 21.61 4.03
N MET A 311 -1.14 20.59 3.17
CA MET A 311 -2.08 19.48 3.19
C MET A 311 -2.01 18.71 4.51
N GLY A 312 -0.80 18.48 5.04
CA GLY A 312 -0.58 17.81 6.32
C GLY A 312 -1.22 18.53 7.49
N VAL A 313 -1.08 19.85 7.56
CA VAL A 313 -1.75 20.66 8.58
C VAL A 313 -3.27 20.60 8.40
N ALA A 314 -3.79 20.71 7.18
CA ALA A 314 -5.23 20.63 6.92
C ALA A 314 -5.82 19.28 7.35
N LEU A 315 -5.19 18.16 6.95
CA LEU A 315 -5.62 16.82 7.35
C LEU A 315 -5.45 16.60 8.86
N GLY A 316 -4.35 17.09 9.44
CA GLY A 316 -4.11 17.03 10.88
C GLY A 316 -5.21 17.72 11.69
N VAL A 317 -5.63 18.92 11.28
CA VAL A 317 -6.76 19.63 11.90
C VAL A 317 -8.05 18.81 11.80
N VAL A 318 -8.35 18.24 10.63
CA VAL A 318 -9.53 17.36 10.45
C VAL A 318 -9.47 16.15 11.39
N LEU A 319 -8.33 15.48 11.49
CA LEU A 319 -8.16 14.32 12.37
C LEU A 319 -8.31 14.69 13.85
N ILE A 320 -7.80 15.84 14.30
CA ILE A 320 -7.93 16.29 15.69
C ILE A 320 -9.38 16.70 16.01
N VAL A 321 -10.03 17.46 15.13
CA VAL A 321 -11.38 17.98 15.38
C VAL A 321 -12.45 16.89 15.31
N PHE A 322 -12.29 15.95 14.38
CA PHE A 322 -13.30 14.91 14.11
C PHE A 322 -12.89 13.53 14.63
N ASN A 323 -11.89 13.39 15.51
CA ASN A 323 -11.38 12.11 16.01
C ASN A 323 -12.48 11.16 16.52
N ASN A 324 -13.38 11.66 17.38
CA ASN A 324 -14.47 10.86 17.95
C ASN A 324 -15.50 10.46 16.87
N SER A 325 -15.87 11.38 15.98
CA SER A 325 -16.82 11.09 14.91
C SER A 325 -16.25 10.07 13.92
N LEU A 326 -14.96 10.15 13.60
CA LEU A 326 -14.28 9.19 12.76
C LEU A 326 -14.18 7.82 13.43
N ALA A 327 -13.87 7.78 14.72
CA ALA A 327 -13.84 6.53 15.48
C ALA A 327 -15.22 5.84 15.53
N GLY A 328 -16.29 6.58 15.80
CA GLY A 328 -17.66 6.05 15.80
C GLY A 328 -18.17 5.64 14.42
N PHE A 329 -17.60 6.21 13.33
CA PHE A 329 -17.85 5.73 11.98
C PHE A 329 -17.18 4.38 11.70
N LEU A 330 -15.97 4.16 12.24
CA LEU A 330 -15.19 2.93 12.04
C LEU A 330 -15.74 1.74 12.82
N VAL A 331 -16.11 1.97 14.08
CA VAL A 331 -16.61 0.93 14.98
C VAL A 331 -17.82 1.44 15.77
N LYS A 332 -18.68 0.52 16.24
CA LYS A 332 -19.76 0.88 17.15
C LYS A 332 -19.20 1.38 18.47
N ASP A 333 -19.86 2.37 19.08
CA ASP A 333 -19.42 2.99 20.33
C ASP A 333 -19.33 1.99 21.50
N ASP A 334 -20.13 0.93 21.48
CA ASP A 334 -20.16 -0.14 22.48
C ASP A 334 -19.19 -1.30 22.17
N ALA A 335 -18.40 -1.20 21.08
CA ALA A 335 -17.46 -2.24 20.71
C ALA A 335 -16.30 -2.35 21.72
N VAL A 336 -16.24 -3.50 22.40
CA VAL A 336 -15.23 -3.80 23.41
C VAL A 336 -14.54 -5.12 23.09
N ILE A 337 -13.21 -5.13 23.12
CA ILE A 337 -12.38 -6.35 23.03
C ILE A 337 -11.55 -6.42 24.31
N ASN A 338 -11.70 -7.49 25.09
CA ASN A 338 -10.93 -7.73 26.31
C ASN A 338 -10.97 -6.55 27.32
N GLY A 339 -12.13 -5.89 27.46
CA GLY A 339 -12.28 -4.74 28.35
C GLY A 339 -11.78 -3.41 27.79
N VAL A 340 -11.25 -3.39 26.57
CA VAL A 340 -10.80 -2.18 25.88
C VAL A 340 -11.90 -1.64 24.98
N HIS A 341 -12.34 -0.41 25.21
CA HIS A 341 -13.26 0.30 24.32
C HIS A 341 -12.53 0.74 23.05
N LEU A 342 -12.88 0.16 21.89
CA LEU A 342 -12.18 0.41 20.64
C LEU A 342 -12.31 1.85 20.18
N ALA A 343 -13.52 2.42 20.22
CA ALA A 343 -13.79 3.76 19.71
C ALA A 343 -12.92 4.82 20.41
N SER A 344 -12.83 4.79 21.75
CA SER A 344 -12.01 5.74 22.52
C SER A 344 -10.50 5.56 22.24
N GLY A 345 -10.03 4.32 22.10
CA GLY A 345 -8.64 4.02 21.75
C GLY A 345 -8.29 4.54 20.35
N ILE A 346 -9.16 4.31 19.36
CA ILE A 346 -9.00 4.80 17.99
C ILE A 346 -8.96 6.33 17.99
N ALA A 347 -9.91 7.00 18.65
CA ALA A 347 -9.97 8.46 18.72
C ALA A 347 -8.67 9.06 19.30
N ALA A 348 -8.13 8.46 20.36
CA ALA A 348 -6.84 8.89 20.93
C ALA A 348 -5.67 8.70 19.95
N LEU A 349 -5.62 7.59 19.20
CA LEU A 349 -4.58 7.37 18.20
C LEU A 349 -4.71 8.29 16.99
N LEU A 350 -5.91 8.69 16.58
CA LEU A 350 -6.11 9.62 15.46
C LEU A 350 -5.47 10.99 15.74
N VAL A 351 -5.42 11.42 17.00
CA VAL A 351 -4.68 12.63 17.39
C VAL A 351 -3.18 12.44 17.13
N MET A 352 -2.60 11.26 17.38
CA MET A 352 -1.20 11.00 17.07
C MET A 352 -0.97 10.88 15.56
N VAL A 353 -1.87 10.20 14.84
CA VAL A 353 -1.83 10.10 13.36
C VAL A 353 -1.77 11.46 12.71
N SER A 354 -2.41 12.49 13.30
CA SER A 354 -2.36 13.86 12.76
C SER A 354 -0.94 14.42 12.64
N PHE A 355 -0.04 14.03 13.53
CA PHE A 355 1.38 14.41 13.48
C PHE A 355 2.18 13.48 12.57
N VAL A 356 1.93 12.16 12.64
CA VAL A 356 2.62 11.14 11.83
C VAL A 356 2.43 11.42 10.35
N THR A 357 1.20 11.69 9.93
CA THR A 357 0.82 11.84 8.52
C THR A 357 1.54 13.01 7.83
N VAL A 358 1.93 14.07 8.56
CA VAL A 358 2.72 15.18 7.99
C VAL A 358 4.09 14.69 7.48
N PHE A 359 4.80 13.91 8.30
CA PHE A 359 6.12 13.40 7.95
C PHE A 359 6.03 12.27 6.93
N ASP A 360 4.93 11.49 6.95
CA ASP A 360 4.63 10.48 5.95
C ASP A 360 4.43 11.10 4.56
N GLY A 361 3.72 12.21 4.47
CA GLY A 361 3.63 13.01 3.25
C GLY A 361 4.98 13.56 2.78
N LEU A 362 5.80 14.08 3.72
CA LEU A 362 7.11 14.62 3.40
C LEU A 362 8.05 13.56 2.82
N GLN A 363 8.12 12.37 3.44
CA GLN A 363 8.96 11.28 2.94
C GLN A 363 8.53 10.84 1.53
N ALA A 364 7.23 10.73 1.27
CA ALA A 364 6.72 10.38 -0.04
C ALA A 364 7.08 11.43 -1.09
N THR A 365 6.79 12.71 -0.83
CA THR A 365 7.04 13.80 -1.78
C THR A 365 8.52 13.97 -2.10
N ALA A 366 9.39 13.94 -1.08
CA ALA A 366 10.84 14.04 -1.28
C ALA A 366 11.41 12.82 -2.02
N SER A 367 10.92 11.61 -1.73
CA SER A 367 11.31 10.38 -2.41
C SER A 367 10.96 10.42 -3.90
N PHE A 368 9.74 10.84 -4.25
CA PHE A 368 9.30 10.97 -5.64
C PHE A 368 10.10 12.03 -6.40
N ALA A 369 10.39 13.17 -5.77
CA ALA A 369 11.22 14.22 -6.34
C ALA A 369 12.67 13.78 -6.59
N LEU A 370 13.25 12.97 -5.69
CA LEU A 370 14.59 12.38 -5.87
C LEU A 370 14.61 11.36 -7.02
N ARG A 371 13.62 10.48 -7.09
CA ARG A 371 13.49 9.48 -8.17
C ARG A 371 13.30 10.14 -9.53
N ALA A 372 12.61 11.28 -9.59
CA ALA A 372 12.46 12.09 -10.80
C ALA A 372 13.80 12.67 -11.32
N GLN A 373 14.83 12.72 -10.47
CA GLN A 373 16.20 13.09 -10.78
C GLN A 373 17.12 11.87 -11.04
N GLU A 374 16.54 10.69 -11.27
CA GLU A 374 17.24 9.40 -11.42
C GLU A 374 18.00 8.95 -10.16
N ILE A 375 17.72 9.57 -9.01
CA ILE A 375 18.30 9.18 -7.72
C ILE A 375 17.37 8.13 -7.08
N VAL A 376 17.61 6.85 -7.35
CA VAL A 376 16.71 5.76 -6.92
C VAL A 376 17.19 5.09 -5.64
N TRP A 377 18.48 4.80 -5.53
CA TRP A 377 19.02 3.98 -4.44
C TRP A 377 19.05 4.67 -3.08
N SER A 378 19.39 5.97 -3.05
CA SER A 378 19.49 6.69 -1.79
C SER A 378 18.16 6.80 -1.03
N PRO A 379 17.02 7.15 -1.68
CA PRO A 379 15.71 7.09 -1.03
C PRO A 379 15.34 5.69 -0.53
N SER A 380 15.64 4.65 -1.31
CA SER A 380 15.34 3.27 -0.93
C SER A 380 16.14 2.80 0.30
N LEU A 381 17.43 3.16 0.39
CA LEU A 381 18.26 2.87 1.57
C LEU A 381 17.76 3.63 2.81
N ILE A 382 17.32 4.89 2.65
CA ILE A 382 16.72 5.65 3.74
C ILE A 382 15.44 4.96 4.23
N HIS A 383 14.58 4.48 3.33
CA HIS A 383 13.38 3.74 3.71
C HIS A 383 13.71 2.45 4.47
N ILE A 384 14.63 1.63 3.95
CA ILE A 384 15.06 0.41 4.63
C ILE A 384 15.60 0.73 6.03
N GLY A 385 16.51 1.70 6.15
CA GLY A 385 17.07 2.11 7.43
C GLY A 385 16.02 2.64 8.40
N SER A 386 15.17 3.56 7.94
CA SER A 386 14.17 4.19 8.80
C SER A 386 13.08 3.20 9.23
N PHE A 387 12.65 2.29 8.38
CA PHE A 387 11.56 1.38 8.72
C PHE A 387 12.05 0.13 9.47
N PHE A 388 13.13 -0.50 9.04
CA PHE A 388 13.60 -1.74 9.67
C PHE A 388 14.52 -1.51 10.87
N LEU A 389 15.36 -0.46 10.85
CA LEU A 389 16.34 -0.22 11.93
C LEU A 389 15.87 0.83 12.95
N VAL A 390 14.87 1.64 12.62
CA VAL A 390 14.34 2.67 13.53
C VAL A 390 12.91 2.37 13.91
N MET A 391 11.97 2.31 12.95
CA MET A 391 10.54 2.15 13.21
C MET A 391 10.23 0.84 13.95
N LEU A 392 10.61 -0.31 13.39
CA LEU A 392 10.26 -1.62 13.99
C LEU A 392 10.84 -1.81 15.39
N PRO A 393 12.14 -1.51 15.65
CA PRO A 393 12.67 -1.57 17.01
C PRO A 393 11.99 -0.60 17.97
N SER A 394 11.63 0.63 17.51
CA SER A 394 10.90 1.59 18.35
C SER A 394 9.49 1.12 18.66
N CYS A 395 8.77 0.54 17.69
CA CYS A 395 7.45 -0.06 17.92
C CYS A 395 7.53 -1.20 18.95
N TYR A 396 8.52 -2.07 18.83
CA TYR A 396 8.72 -3.16 19.78
C TYR A 396 9.03 -2.64 21.18
N TRP A 397 9.97 -1.69 21.29
CA TRP A 397 10.41 -1.14 22.60
C TRP A 397 9.26 -0.38 23.28
N LEU A 398 8.66 0.60 22.59
CA LEU A 398 7.62 1.44 23.19
C LEU A 398 6.30 0.68 23.39
N GLY A 399 5.95 -0.19 22.43
CA GLY A 399 4.69 -0.95 22.47
C GLY A 399 4.70 -2.09 23.49
N ILE A 400 5.78 -2.88 23.52
CA ILE A 400 5.88 -4.11 24.33
C ILE A 400 6.72 -3.88 25.58
N VAL A 401 7.99 -3.44 25.45
CA VAL A 401 8.91 -3.37 26.59
C VAL A 401 8.48 -2.31 27.61
N GLU A 402 8.06 -1.12 27.14
CA GLU A 402 7.50 -0.08 28.00
C GLU A 402 6.02 -0.27 28.33
N GLY A 403 5.37 -1.25 27.71
CA GLY A 403 3.96 -1.57 27.98
C GLY A 403 2.95 -0.50 27.53
N ARG A 404 3.34 0.39 26.60
CA ARG A 404 2.46 1.51 26.13
C ARG A 404 1.41 1.06 25.10
N GLY A 405 1.42 -0.22 24.71
CA GLY A 405 0.41 -0.82 23.84
C GLY A 405 0.31 -0.16 22.47
N ALA A 406 -0.91 0.01 21.97
CA ALA A 406 -1.19 0.62 20.67
C ALA A 406 -0.65 2.06 20.54
N GLN A 407 -0.61 2.81 21.63
CA GLN A 407 -0.03 4.15 21.66
C GLN A 407 1.49 4.10 21.41
N GLY A 408 2.22 3.24 22.10
CA GLY A 408 3.67 3.03 21.89
C GLY A 408 3.98 2.56 20.47
N MET A 409 3.10 1.73 19.88
CA MET A 409 3.20 1.35 18.47
C MET A 409 3.15 2.57 17.54
N MET A 410 2.18 3.48 17.73
CA MET A 410 2.04 4.67 16.90
C MET A 410 3.20 5.66 17.10
N GLU A 411 3.73 5.77 18.31
CA GLU A 411 4.94 6.55 18.61
C GLU A 411 6.17 5.98 17.88
N GLY A 412 6.32 4.66 17.85
CA GLY A 412 7.37 3.98 17.09
C GLY A 412 7.25 4.26 15.59
N VAL A 413 6.04 4.21 15.03
CA VAL A 413 5.79 4.61 13.63
C VAL A 413 6.17 6.07 13.41
N PHE A 414 5.80 6.96 14.33
CA PHE A 414 6.17 8.39 14.25
C PHE A 414 7.69 8.57 14.14
N VAL A 415 8.47 7.92 15.00
CA VAL A 415 9.94 8.02 14.99
C VAL A 415 10.51 7.55 13.65
N GLY A 416 10.03 6.43 13.11
CA GLY A 416 10.48 5.89 11.83
C GLY A 416 10.14 6.80 10.63
N VAL A 417 8.89 7.23 10.55
CA VAL A 417 8.40 8.10 9.46
C VAL A 417 9.02 9.51 9.54
N PHE A 418 9.18 10.05 10.75
CA PHE A 418 9.90 11.30 10.99
C PHE A 418 11.34 11.22 10.48
N THR A 419 12.05 10.13 10.82
CA THR A 419 13.43 9.90 10.37
C THR A 419 13.51 9.84 8.85
N ALA A 420 12.61 9.08 8.20
CA ALA A 420 12.53 8.99 6.74
C ALA A 420 12.24 10.35 6.10
N GLY A 421 11.23 11.07 6.61
CA GLY A 421 10.80 12.39 6.09
C GLY A 421 11.91 13.43 6.15
N ILE A 422 12.58 13.55 7.29
CA ILE A 422 13.69 14.49 7.47
C ILE A 422 14.87 14.13 6.58
N LEU A 423 15.33 12.87 6.61
CA LEU A 423 16.52 12.45 5.84
C LEU A 423 16.28 12.60 4.33
N GLN A 424 15.11 12.27 3.82
CA GLN A 424 14.81 12.41 2.39
C GLN A 424 14.67 13.86 1.96
N THR A 425 14.05 14.70 2.79
CA THR A 425 13.92 16.14 2.51
C THR A 425 15.30 16.81 2.51
N LEU A 426 16.16 16.49 3.48
CA LEU A 426 17.53 16.97 3.52
C LEU A 426 18.36 16.49 2.33
N LEU A 427 18.18 15.22 1.93
CA LEU A 427 18.84 14.66 0.74
C LEU A 427 18.40 15.38 -0.53
N LEU A 428 17.10 15.68 -0.66
CA LEU A 428 16.55 16.43 -1.80
C LEU A 428 17.21 17.82 -1.90
N GLU A 429 17.24 18.58 -0.79
CA GLU A 429 17.88 19.89 -0.77
C GLU A 429 19.38 19.82 -1.06
N TRP A 430 20.10 18.87 -0.47
CA TRP A 430 21.52 18.68 -0.67
C TRP A 430 21.88 18.32 -2.11
N LYS A 431 21.14 17.40 -2.73
CA LYS A 431 21.37 16.96 -4.12
C LYS A 431 21.07 18.07 -5.11
N THR A 432 19.95 18.78 -4.94
CA THR A 432 19.59 19.91 -5.80
C THR A 432 20.53 21.10 -5.66
N ALA A 433 21.16 21.30 -4.48
CA ALA A 433 22.14 22.37 -4.27
C ALA A 433 23.52 22.06 -4.92
N ARG A 434 23.90 20.79 -5.08
CA ARG A 434 25.24 20.36 -5.51
C ARG A 434 25.33 19.94 -6.98
N GLN A 435 24.23 19.85 -7.70
CA GLN A 435 24.32 19.59 -9.15
C GLN A 435 24.98 20.81 -9.82
N PRO A 436 26.17 20.65 -10.44
CA PRO A 436 26.81 21.78 -11.09
C PRO A 436 25.92 22.28 -12.22
N SER A 437 25.72 23.60 -12.28
CA SER A 437 25.13 24.25 -13.44
C SER A 437 26.05 23.98 -14.64
N ARG A 438 25.89 22.87 -15.32
CA ARG A 438 26.52 22.68 -16.63
C ARG A 438 25.90 23.72 -17.55
N ARG A 439 26.59 24.86 -17.70
CA ARG A 439 26.26 25.88 -18.65
C ARG A 439 26.05 25.20 -20.01
N ALA A 440 24.94 25.57 -20.64
CA ALA A 440 24.67 25.18 -22.01
C ALA A 440 25.90 25.47 -22.87
N VAL A 441 26.46 24.44 -23.49
CA VAL A 441 27.36 24.56 -24.63
C VAL A 441 26.50 24.43 -25.86
#